data_5d8ef68221e87fdb5e437116d273ef68
#
_entry.id   5d8ef68221e87fdb5e437116d273ef68
#
_cell.length_a   1.000
_cell.length_b   1.000
_cell.length_c   1.000
_cell.angle_alpha   90.00
_cell.angle_beta   90.00
_cell.angle_gamma   90.00
#
_symmetry.space_group_name_H-M   'P 1'
#
loop_
_entity.id
_entity.type
_entity.pdbx_description
1 polymer ?
#
loop_
_entity_poly.entity_id
_entity_poly.type
_entity_poly.pdbx_seq_one_letter_code
_entity_poly.pdbx_strand_id
1 'polypeptide(L)'
;MDPESVSKAFVEHYYTTFDANRAGLAGLYQDTSMLSFEGEKIQGGSAIVTKLTSLPFQQCKHNISTVDSQPSGPAGGMLVFVSGNLQLAGEQHVLKFSQMFHLMPTPQGSFYVQNDIFRLNYA
;
A
#
# COMPACT_ATOMS: atom_id res chain seq x y z
N MET A 1 -5.58 -18.90 -8.65
CA MET A 1 -5.10 -17.58 -9.09
C MET A 1 -3.66 -17.42 -8.71
N ASP A 2 -2.85 -16.97 -9.63
CA ASP A 2 -1.40 -16.87 -9.45
C ASP A 2 -1.07 -15.69 -8.52
N PRO A 3 -0.39 -15.92 -7.38
CA PRO A 3 -0.04 -14.83 -6.46
C PRO A 3 0.73 -13.69 -7.12
N GLU A 4 1.60 -14.01 -8.07
CA GLU A 4 2.39 -12.98 -8.74
C GLU A 4 1.50 -12.05 -9.57
N SER A 5 0.55 -12.63 -10.32
CA SER A 5 -0.39 -11.82 -11.11
C SER A 5 -1.29 -10.97 -10.22
N VAL A 6 -1.77 -11.53 -9.12
CA VAL A 6 -2.62 -10.81 -8.17
C VAL A 6 -1.84 -9.66 -7.54
N SER A 7 -0.60 -9.90 -7.12
CA SER A 7 0.19 -8.85 -6.48
C SER A 7 0.50 -7.71 -7.44
N LYS A 8 0.83 -8.02 -8.69
CA LYS A 8 1.09 -6.97 -9.69
C LYS A 8 -0.15 -6.12 -9.95
N ALA A 9 -1.31 -6.76 -10.10
CA ALA A 9 -2.56 -6.03 -10.30
C ALA A 9 -2.90 -5.17 -9.08
N PHE A 10 -2.70 -5.69 -7.88
CA PHE A 10 -2.93 -4.93 -6.66
C PHE A 10 -2.02 -3.72 -6.57
N VAL A 11 -0.72 -3.91 -6.81
CA VAL A 11 0.27 -2.83 -6.72
C VAL A 11 -0.07 -1.71 -7.70
N GLU A 12 -0.39 -2.07 -8.94
CA GLU A 12 -0.76 -1.07 -9.94
C GLU A 12 -2.00 -0.29 -9.51
N HIS A 13 -3.03 -0.99 -9.05
CA HIS A 13 -4.26 -0.36 -8.60
C HIS A 13 -4.02 0.53 -7.38
N TYR A 14 -3.25 0.04 -6.40
CA TYR A 14 -3.01 0.78 -5.16
C TYR A 14 -2.31 2.11 -5.42
N TYR A 15 -1.19 2.07 -6.14
CA TYR A 15 -0.41 3.30 -6.34
C TYR A 15 -1.05 4.25 -7.34
N THR A 16 -1.72 3.75 -8.35
CA THR A 16 -2.49 4.60 -9.26
C THR A 16 -3.60 5.32 -8.50
N THR A 17 -4.32 4.62 -7.64
CA THR A 17 -5.37 5.22 -6.83
C THR A 17 -4.80 6.20 -5.82
N PHE A 18 -3.69 5.85 -5.16
CA PHE A 18 -3.03 6.76 -4.22
C PHE A 18 -2.66 8.07 -4.91
N ASP A 19 -2.08 7.99 -6.10
CA ASP A 19 -1.60 9.18 -6.81
C ASP A 19 -2.75 10.02 -7.37
N ALA A 20 -3.86 9.39 -7.74
CA ALA A 20 -5.00 10.09 -8.34
C ALA A 20 -6.01 10.57 -7.30
N ASN A 21 -6.34 9.71 -6.33
CA ASN A 21 -7.37 10.00 -5.33
C ASN A 21 -7.20 9.09 -4.12
N ARG A 22 -6.47 9.56 -3.12
CA ARG A 22 -6.17 8.74 -1.93
C ARG A 22 -7.39 8.26 -1.19
N ALA A 23 -8.45 9.06 -1.17
CA ALA A 23 -9.69 8.65 -0.52
C ALA A 23 -10.28 7.39 -1.14
N GLY A 24 -9.97 7.12 -2.40
CA GLY A 24 -10.40 5.90 -3.08
C GLY A 24 -9.80 4.62 -2.55
N LEU A 25 -8.81 4.71 -1.67
CA LEU A 25 -8.22 3.53 -1.03
C LEU A 25 -9.08 2.96 0.10
N ALA A 26 -10.13 3.67 0.50
CA ALA A 26 -10.95 3.27 1.65
C ALA A 26 -11.48 1.84 1.54
N GLY A 27 -11.88 1.42 0.35
CA GLY A 27 -12.42 0.09 0.12
C GLY A 27 -11.42 -1.05 0.23
N LEU A 28 -10.14 -0.73 0.30
CA LEU A 28 -9.09 -1.75 0.41
C LEU A 28 -8.77 -2.13 1.85
N TYR A 29 -9.25 -1.37 2.82
CA TYR A 29 -8.97 -1.60 4.24
C TYR A 29 -10.24 -1.96 4.99
N GLN A 30 -10.10 -2.73 6.05
CA GLN A 30 -11.20 -3.12 6.93
C GLN A 30 -10.92 -2.65 8.35
N ASP A 31 -11.88 -2.88 9.26
CA ASP A 31 -11.76 -2.41 10.65
C ASP A 31 -10.57 -3.02 11.37
N THR A 32 -10.16 -4.23 10.97
CA THR A 32 -9.02 -4.91 11.59
C THR A 32 -7.69 -4.58 10.91
N SER A 33 -7.72 -3.84 9.81
CA SER A 33 -6.49 -3.50 9.07
C SER A 33 -5.58 -2.61 9.91
N MET A 34 -4.26 -2.80 9.74
CA MET A 34 -3.25 -2.01 10.43
C MET A 34 -2.31 -1.38 9.42
N LEU A 35 -1.97 -0.13 9.65
CA LEU A 35 -0.94 0.59 8.89
C LEU A 35 0.15 1.05 9.85
N SER A 36 1.41 0.80 9.48
CA SER A 36 2.54 1.50 10.10
C SER A 36 3.08 2.48 9.08
N PHE A 37 3.02 3.76 9.40
CA PHE A 37 3.49 4.81 8.51
C PHE A 37 4.63 5.56 9.20
N GLU A 38 5.85 5.30 8.74
CA GLU A 38 7.05 5.88 9.33
C GLU A 38 7.12 5.63 10.84
N GLY A 39 6.71 4.42 11.27
CA GLY A 39 6.73 4.02 12.67
C GLY A 39 5.47 4.30 13.45
N GLU A 40 4.55 5.08 12.90
CA GLU A 40 3.27 5.36 13.56
C GLU A 40 2.25 4.28 13.20
N LYS A 41 1.69 3.63 14.21
CA LYS A 41 0.71 2.56 14.02
C LYS A 41 -0.71 3.08 14.05
N ILE A 42 -1.49 2.71 13.06
CA ILE A 42 -2.87 3.16 12.88
C ILE A 42 -3.72 1.93 12.59
N GLN A 43 -4.85 1.81 13.27
CA GLN A 43 -5.75 0.67 13.09
C GLN A 43 -7.10 1.12 12.58
N GLY A 44 -7.64 0.36 11.64
CA GLY A 44 -8.97 0.57 11.09
C GLY A 44 -8.95 1.37 9.80
N GLY A 45 -9.78 0.93 8.83
CA GLY A 45 -9.80 1.54 7.51
C GLY A 45 -10.08 3.04 7.54
N SER A 46 -11.01 3.48 8.37
CA SER A 46 -11.36 4.89 8.47
C SER A 46 -10.18 5.72 8.96
N ALA A 47 -9.50 5.26 10.01
CA ALA A 47 -8.34 5.96 10.56
C ALA A 47 -7.17 5.95 9.58
N ILE A 48 -6.99 4.84 8.86
CA ILE A 48 -5.92 4.73 7.86
C ILE A 48 -6.14 5.74 6.74
N VAL A 49 -7.34 5.82 6.19
CA VAL A 49 -7.63 6.75 5.11
C VAL A 49 -7.52 8.20 5.60
N THR A 50 -7.95 8.48 6.83
CA THR A 50 -7.77 9.81 7.41
C THR A 50 -6.29 10.18 7.46
N LYS A 51 -5.43 9.23 7.88
CA LYS A 51 -3.99 9.47 7.90
C LYS A 51 -3.46 9.75 6.50
N LEU A 52 -3.81 8.91 5.53
CA LEU A 52 -3.29 9.04 4.17
C LEU A 52 -3.73 10.35 3.50
N THR A 53 -4.99 10.76 3.73
CA THR A 53 -5.50 12.01 3.15
C THR A 53 -5.00 13.24 3.87
N SER A 54 -4.45 13.10 5.08
CA SER A 54 -3.89 14.21 5.84
C SER A 54 -2.41 14.44 5.61
N LEU A 55 -1.77 13.65 4.75
CA LEU A 55 -0.34 13.83 4.45
C LEU A 55 -0.11 15.21 3.86
N PRO A 56 1.05 15.84 4.16
CA PRO A 56 1.28 17.23 3.78
C PRO A 56 1.49 17.48 2.29
N PHE A 57 1.60 16.43 1.48
CA PHE A 57 1.74 16.59 0.04
C PHE A 57 0.42 16.22 -0.64
N GLN A 58 -0.02 17.09 -1.54
CA GLN A 58 -1.29 16.89 -2.26
C GLN A 58 -1.13 16.02 -3.49
N GLN A 59 -0.03 16.21 -4.22
CA GLN A 59 0.23 15.48 -5.45
C GLN A 59 1.55 14.75 -5.34
N CYS A 60 1.54 13.52 -5.80
CA CYS A 60 2.73 12.69 -5.79
C CYS A 60 2.62 11.65 -6.90
N LYS A 61 3.74 11.03 -7.21
CA LYS A 61 3.78 9.94 -8.17
C LYS A 61 4.71 8.86 -7.67
N HIS A 62 4.20 7.64 -7.60
CA HIS A 62 4.99 6.47 -7.24
C HIS A 62 5.58 5.86 -8.49
N ASN A 63 6.88 5.57 -8.44
CA ASN A 63 7.58 4.82 -9.47
C ASN A 63 8.07 3.53 -8.84
N ILE A 64 7.51 2.41 -9.27
CA ILE A 64 7.76 1.11 -8.63
C ILE A 64 8.97 0.47 -9.29
N SER A 65 9.97 0.11 -8.48
CA SER A 65 11.18 -0.54 -8.95
C SER A 65 11.11 -2.04 -8.85
N THR A 66 10.64 -2.57 -7.70
CA THR A 66 10.58 -4.01 -7.48
C THR A 66 9.28 -4.38 -6.79
N VAL A 67 8.78 -5.57 -7.11
CA VAL A 67 7.63 -6.18 -6.45
C VAL A 67 7.94 -7.65 -6.22
N ASP A 68 7.86 -8.08 -4.96
CA ASP A 68 8.01 -9.49 -4.60
C ASP A 68 6.76 -9.96 -3.87
N SER A 69 6.35 -11.20 -4.10
CA SER A 69 5.18 -11.74 -3.45
C SER A 69 5.40 -13.18 -3.04
N GLN A 70 4.78 -13.57 -1.93
CA GLN A 70 4.80 -14.94 -1.42
C GLN A 70 3.45 -15.25 -0.78
N PRO A 71 3.02 -16.52 -0.82
CA PRO A 71 1.85 -16.92 -0.03
C PRO A 71 2.11 -16.69 1.45
N SER A 72 1.08 -16.25 2.18
CA SER A 72 1.23 -15.96 3.62
C SER A 72 0.65 -17.07 4.50
N GLY A 73 0.43 -18.26 3.95
CA GLY A 73 -0.07 -19.40 4.70
C GLY A 73 -1.29 -20.03 4.02
N PRO A 74 -1.91 -21.04 4.68
CA PRO A 74 -2.98 -21.83 4.04
C PRO A 74 -4.29 -21.08 3.87
N ALA A 75 -4.45 -19.91 4.45
CA ALA A 75 -5.71 -19.16 4.39
C ALA A 75 -5.91 -18.39 3.09
N GLY A 76 -4.97 -18.48 2.14
CA GLY A 76 -5.12 -17.85 0.84
C GLY A 76 -4.62 -16.41 0.76
N GLY A 77 -3.97 -15.92 1.81
CA GLY A 77 -3.37 -14.59 1.80
C GLY A 77 -2.02 -14.56 1.12
N MET A 78 -1.48 -13.36 0.95
CA MET A 78 -0.14 -13.20 0.37
C MET A 78 0.56 -11.99 0.94
N LEU A 79 1.88 -12.08 1.00
CA LEU A 79 2.75 -10.96 1.35
C LEU A 79 3.24 -10.33 0.06
N VAL A 80 3.21 -9.01 0.01
CA VAL A 80 3.70 -8.26 -1.15
C VAL A 80 4.69 -7.22 -0.65
N PHE A 81 5.91 -7.25 -1.17
CA PHE A 81 6.94 -6.28 -0.83
C PHE A 81 7.24 -5.43 -2.05
N VAL A 82 7.24 -4.10 -1.84
CA VAL A 82 7.42 -3.13 -2.91
C VAL A 82 8.55 -2.19 -2.54
N SER A 83 9.42 -1.89 -3.49
CA SER A 83 10.36 -0.79 -3.34
C SER A 83 10.30 0.10 -4.57
N GLY A 84 10.60 1.37 -4.38
CA GLY A 84 10.56 2.32 -5.48
C GLY A 84 10.88 3.73 -5.04
N ASN A 85 10.43 4.68 -5.84
CA ASN A 85 10.64 6.11 -5.60
C ASN A 85 9.31 6.81 -5.53
N LEU A 86 9.27 7.86 -4.72
CA LEU A 86 8.12 8.74 -4.59
C LEU A 86 8.55 10.14 -5.00
N GLN A 87 7.90 10.70 -6.02
CA GLN A 87 8.14 12.05 -6.49
C GLN A 87 7.02 12.96 -5.98
N LEU A 88 7.39 13.95 -5.18
CA LEU A 88 6.43 14.94 -4.69
C LEU A 88 6.37 16.11 -5.65
N ALA A 89 5.17 16.66 -5.86
CA ALA A 89 4.99 17.80 -6.74
C ALA A 89 5.78 19.00 -6.22
N GLY A 90 6.52 19.65 -7.10
CA GLY A 90 7.34 20.79 -6.75
C GLY A 90 8.69 20.47 -6.15
N GLU A 91 8.99 19.19 -5.94
CA GLU A 91 10.29 18.77 -5.40
C GLU A 91 11.17 18.22 -6.51
N GLN A 92 12.47 18.52 -6.43
CA GLN A 92 13.42 18.01 -7.42
C GLN A 92 13.95 16.64 -7.07
N HIS A 93 13.95 16.29 -5.79
CA HIS A 93 14.47 15.02 -5.32
C HIS A 93 13.37 13.99 -5.19
N VAL A 94 13.67 12.75 -5.57
CA VAL A 94 12.78 11.65 -5.30
C VAL A 94 13.12 11.05 -3.94
N LEU A 95 12.09 10.53 -3.28
CA LEU A 95 12.26 9.84 -2.00
C LEU A 95 12.18 8.35 -2.26
N LYS A 96 13.15 7.59 -1.75
CA LYS A 96 13.10 6.13 -1.86
C LYS A 96 12.21 5.59 -0.76
N PHE A 97 11.43 4.57 -1.09
CA PHE A 97 10.54 3.96 -0.11
C PHE A 97 10.52 2.45 -0.23
N SER A 98 10.09 1.81 0.85
CA SER A 98 9.77 0.39 0.90
C SER A 98 8.41 0.24 1.55
N GLN A 99 7.61 -0.68 1.04
CA GLN A 99 6.28 -0.91 1.58
C GLN A 99 5.95 -2.40 1.51
N MET A 100 5.35 -2.91 2.57
CA MET A 100 4.91 -4.29 2.63
C MET A 100 3.41 -4.33 2.85
N PHE A 101 2.72 -5.17 2.09
CA PHE A 101 1.30 -5.43 2.24
C PHE A 101 1.10 -6.89 2.60
N HIS A 102 0.17 -7.15 3.50
CA HIS A 102 -0.37 -8.49 3.72
C HIS A 102 -1.80 -8.47 3.23
N LEU A 103 -2.05 -9.16 2.13
CA LEU A 103 -3.36 -9.22 1.50
C LEU A 103 -4.07 -10.48 1.95
N MET A 104 -5.34 -10.34 2.31
CA MET A 104 -6.19 -11.47 2.69
C MET A 104 -7.39 -11.54 1.77
N PRO A 105 -7.86 -12.75 1.44
CA PRO A 105 -9.01 -12.88 0.56
C PRO A 105 -10.31 -12.46 1.25
N THR A 106 -11.24 -11.93 0.47
CA THR A 106 -12.58 -11.61 0.93
C THR A 106 -13.56 -12.70 0.49
N PRO A 107 -14.72 -12.81 1.16
CA PRO A 107 -15.73 -13.77 0.72
C PRO A 107 -16.22 -13.55 -0.72
N GLN A 108 -16.07 -12.33 -1.24
CA GLN A 108 -16.49 -11.98 -2.59
C GLN A 108 -15.45 -12.35 -3.66
N GLY A 109 -14.33 -12.97 -3.28
CA GLY A 109 -13.31 -13.37 -4.23
C GLY A 109 -12.31 -12.28 -4.58
N SER A 110 -12.23 -11.26 -3.75
CA SER A 110 -11.24 -10.18 -3.89
C SER A 110 -10.23 -10.24 -2.76
N PHE A 111 -9.49 -9.16 -2.56
CA PHE A 111 -8.48 -9.06 -1.49
C PHE A 111 -8.61 -7.73 -0.77
N TYR A 112 -8.26 -7.71 0.52
CA TYR A 112 -8.13 -6.48 1.27
C TYR A 112 -6.77 -6.45 1.96
N VAL A 113 -6.35 -5.24 2.36
CA VAL A 113 -5.07 -5.05 3.05
C VAL A 113 -5.27 -5.29 4.53
N GLN A 114 -4.73 -6.40 5.04
CA GLN A 114 -4.75 -6.70 6.46
C GLN A 114 -3.65 -5.91 7.19
N ASN A 115 -2.45 -5.88 6.59
CA ASN A 115 -1.31 -5.16 7.15
C ASN A 115 -0.63 -4.35 6.06
N ASP A 116 -0.14 -3.18 6.44
CA ASP A 116 0.53 -2.26 5.54
C ASP A 116 1.64 -1.57 6.33
N ILE A 117 2.88 -1.71 5.88
CA ILE A 117 4.03 -1.09 6.54
C ILE A 117 4.76 -0.25 5.51
N PHE A 118 4.85 1.05 5.78
CA PHE A 118 5.50 2.00 4.87
C PHE A 118 6.68 2.66 5.56
N ARG A 119 7.79 2.73 4.84
CA ARG A 119 8.99 3.44 5.29
C ARG A 119 9.63 4.19 4.14
N LEU A 120 10.06 5.43 4.43
CA LEU A 120 11.00 6.14 3.58
C LEU A 120 12.39 5.63 3.90
N ASN A 121 13.20 5.45 2.86
CA ASN A 121 14.56 4.94 3.02
C ASN A 121 15.54 6.11 2.91
N TYR A 122 16.05 6.56 4.03
CA TYR A 122 17.08 7.57 4.08
C TYR A 122 18.44 6.89 4.03
N ALA A 123 19.24 7.23 3.06
CA ALA A 123 20.52 6.55 2.94
C ALA A 123 21.65 7.52 2.93
#